data_2d48514c02877c30904a959a01a7c004
#
_entry.id   2d48514c02877c30904a959a01a7c004
#
_cell.length_a   1.000
_cell.length_b   1.000
_cell.length_c   1.000
_cell.angle_alpha   90.00
_cell.angle_beta   90.00
_cell.angle_gamma   90.00
#
_symmetry.space_group_name_H-M   'P 1'
#
loop_
_entity.id
_entity.type
_entity.pdbx_description
1 polymer ?
#
loop_
_entity_poly.entity_id
_entity_poly.type
_entity_poly.pdbx_seq_one_letter_code
_entity_poly.pdbx_strand_id
1 'polypeptide(L)'
;MLLCLHCAVLLAQDIERYLGLINEGRIDDVRSALPELEALYKNDPGVQYVKALVTLDGEAALVIYRNLLKSHPDHVYADDVAMKIGEYLFSRGLYTQASKQFRLVPLVYTTTEHVQRATDLMVNSYTATGQRDSAAYYVRQIRTLHPDLEYDHYGMATLVDPPGEAKLVKLDEEKVFAKINNKNQTWPSPKPNPTIPNPGPSKTKDFVAQGGAFSKYESALRIKNLLLQGGCNVEIVEVPSAGRRLHAVRVLRFYSLEEAEAEGERVKDKYGLEYRVLNRPE
;
A
#
# COMPACT_ATOMS: atom_id res chain seq x y z
N MET A 1 16.75 0.77 -38.19
CA MET A 1 16.50 0.25 -36.84
C MET A 1 17.71 0.31 -35.88
N LEU A 2 18.90 0.66 -36.35
CA LEU A 2 20.13 0.79 -35.50
C LEU A 2 20.25 2.18 -34.82
N LEU A 3 19.63 3.23 -35.33
CA LEU A 3 19.73 4.59 -34.77
C LEU A 3 19.01 4.78 -33.42
N CYS A 4 17.93 4.03 -33.15
CA CYS A 4 17.20 4.14 -31.88
C CYS A 4 17.96 3.56 -30.66
N LEU A 5 18.81 2.54 -30.88
CA LEU A 5 19.56 1.91 -29.80
C LEU A 5 20.66 2.84 -29.25
N HIS A 6 21.31 3.63 -30.12
CA HIS A 6 22.34 4.59 -29.71
C HIS A 6 21.77 5.77 -28.94
N CYS A 7 20.55 6.21 -29.27
CA CYS A 7 19.91 7.32 -28.55
C CYS A 7 19.51 6.93 -27.11
N ALA A 8 19.05 5.69 -26.91
CA ALA A 8 18.68 5.19 -25.57
C ALA A 8 19.90 5.02 -24.65
N VAL A 9 21.03 4.61 -25.19
CA VAL A 9 22.29 4.44 -24.40
C VAL A 9 22.86 5.79 -24.00
N LEU A 10 22.80 6.82 -24.86
CA LEU A 10 23.24 8.17 -24.54
C LEU A 10 22.38 8.82 -23.45
N LEU A 11 21.07 8.60 -23.48
CA LEU A 11 20.13 9.07 -22.46
C LEU A 11 20.38 8.46 -21.08
N ALA A 12 20.60 7.15 -21.04
CA ALA A 12 20.92 6.46 -19.79
C ALA A 12 22.20 7.01 -19.14
N GLN A 13 23.24 7.29 -19.92
CA GLN A 13 24.46 7.90 -19.43
C GLN A 13 24.25 9.31 -18.88
N ASP A 14 23.37 10.11 -19.49
CA ASP A 14 23.09 11.46 -19.00
C ASP A 14 22.35 11.44 -17.66
N ILE A 15 21.36 10.58 -17.47
CA ILE A 15 20.63 10.48 -16.20
C ILE A 15 21.55 10.04 -15.06
N GLU A 16 22.36 9.00 -15.26
CA GLU A 16 23.35 8.53 -14.26
C GLU A 16 24.33 9.62 -13.85
N ARG A 17 24.76 10.45 -14.80
CA ARG A 17 25.61 11.60 -14.52
C ARG A 17 24.91 12.60 -13.57
N TYR A 18 23.64 12.91 -13.81
CA TYR A 18 22.90 13.85 -12.95
C TYR A 18 22.63 13.26 -11.57
N LEU A 19 22.34 11.95 -11.47
CA LEU A 19 22.23 11.26 -10.20
C LEU A 19 23.56 11.28 -9.43
N GLY A 20 24.68 11.11 -10.12
CA GLY A 20 26.03 11.29 -9.55
C GLY A 20 26.25 12.69 -8.95
N LEU A 21 25.87 13.74 -9.69
CA LEU A 21 25.96 15.12 -9.20
C LEU A 21 25.07 15.37 -7.96
N ILE A 22 23.88 14.78 -7.92
CA ILE A 22 23.00 14.86 -6.75
C ILE A 22 23.65 14.19 -5.55
N ASN A 23 24.23 13.00 -5.73
CA ASN A 23 24.95 12.29 -4.66
C ASN A 23 26.19 13.04 -4.15
N GLU A 24 26.84 13.80 -5.01
CA GLU A 24 27.93 14.71 -4.64
C GLU A 24 27.45 16.00 -3.95
N GLY A 25 26.14 16.19 -3.79
CA GLY A 25 25.55 17.42 -3.22
C GLY A 25 25.50 18.61 -4.18
N ARG A 26 25.82 18.42 -5.45
CA ARG A 26 25.85 19.45 -6.51
C ARG A 26 24.46 19.69 -7.13
N ILE A 27 23.47 19.88 -6.27
CA ILE A 27 22.06 19.98 -6.66
C ILE A 27 21.78 21.19 -7.54
N ASP A 28 22.47 22.31 -7.30
CA ASP A 28 22.26 23.55 -8.07
C ASP A 28 22.77 23.44 -9.51
N ASP A 29 23.82 22.63 -9.74
CA ASP A 29 24.30 22.34 -11.09
C ASP A 29 23.22 21.57 -11.89
N VAL A 30 22.59 20.60 -11.24
CA VAL A 30 21.50 19.81 -11.84
C VAL A 30 20.27 20.68 -12.11
N ARG A 31 19.88 21.56 -11.18
CA ARG A 31 18.79 22.50 -11.37
C ARG A 31 19.02 23.43 -12.56
N SER A 32 20.26 23.89 -12.73
CA SER A 32 20.63 24.77 -13.82
C SER A 32 20.56 24.08 -15.19
N ALA A 33 20.86 22.78 -15.25
CA ALA A 33 20.78 21.97 -16.47
C ALA A 33 19.36 21.47 -16.79
N LEU A 34 18.46 21.43 -15.79
CA LEU A 34 17.13 20.84 -15.92
C LEU A 34 16.28 21.42 -17.05
N PRO A 35 16.21 22.75 -17.30
CA PRO A 35 15.42 23.32 -18.39
C PRO A 35 15.84 22.80 -19.78
N GLU A 36 17.12 22.61 -19.99
CA GLU A 36 17.65 22.07 -21.25
C GLU A 36 17.31 20.59 -21.38
N LEU A 37 17.45 19.81 -20.31
CA LEU A 37 17.04 18.39 -20.28
C LEU A 37 15.55 18.22 -20.59
N GLU A 38 14.68 19.02 -19.99
CA GLU A 38 13.24 18.95 -20.24
C GLU A 38 12.87 19.37 -21.67
N ALA A 39 13.62 20.29 -22.26
CA ALA A 39 13.41 20.71 -23.64
C ALA A 39 13.82 19.60 -24.64
N LEU A 40 14.95 18.93 -24.38
CA LEU A 40 15.47 17.87 -25.25
C LEU A 40 14.71 16.55 -25.08
N TYR A 41 14.31 16.23 -23.85
CA TYR A 41 13.77 14.91 -23.47
C TYR A 41 12.42 15.05 -22.75
N LYS A 42 11.49 15.70 -23.43
CA LYS A 42 10.15 15.95 -22.92
C LYS A 42 9.45 14.64 -22.55
N ASN A 43 8.98 14.53 -21.31
CA ASN A 43 8.31 13.36 -20.75
C ASN A 43 9.18 12.10 -20.56
N ASP A 44 10.50 12.20 -20.69
CA ASP A 44 11.38 11.09 -20.34
C ASP A 44 11.26 10.77 -18.83
N PRO A 45 11.03 9.49 -18.44
CA PRO A 45 10.84 9.13 -17.03
C PRO A 45 12.07 9.40 -16.17
N GLY A 46 13.28 9.21 -16.68
CA GLY A 46 14.52 9.51 -15.97
C GLY A 46 14.69 11.00 -15.70
N VAL A 47 14.36 11.84 -16.70
CA VAL A 47 14.38 13.31 -16.54
C VAL A 47 13.33 13.74 -15.51
N GLN A 48 12.13 13.15 -15.51
CA GLN A 48 11.11 13.42 -14.50
C GLN A 48 11.56 12.98 -13.10
N TYR A 49 12.30 11.87 -13.00
CA TYR A 49 12.89 11.43 -11.73
C TYR A 49 13.92 12.42 -11.21
N VAL A 50 14.89 12.83 -12.04
CA VAL A 50 15.88 13.87 -11.70
C VAL A 50 15.18 15.18 -11.30
N LYS A 51 14.18 15.61 -12.06
CA LYS A 51 13.37 16.79 -11.71
C LYS A 51 12.78 16.71 -10.32
N ALA A 52 12.15 15.57 -10.00
CA ALA A 52 11.53 15.35 -8.70
C ALA A 52 12.57 15.40 -7.56
N LEU A 53 13.76 14.82 -7.75
CA LEU A 53 14.84 14.80 -6.77
C LEU A 53 15.36 16.22 -6.44
N VAL A 54 15.40 17.13 -7.41
CA VAL A 54 15.93 18.49 -7.22
C VAL A 54 14.86 19.55 -6.96
N THR A 55 13.59 19.15 -6.95
CA THR A 55 12.46 20.04 -6.64
C THR A 55 12.47 20.37 -5.15
N LEU A 56 12.52 21.67 -4.82
CA LEU A 56 12.61 22.15 -3.43
C LEU A 56 11.32 21.95 -2.64
N ASP A 57 10.19 22.16 -3.31
CA ASP A 57 8.88 21.94 -2.70
C ASP A 57 8.54 20.43 -2.67
N GLY A 58 8.48 19.89 -1.46
CA GLY A 58 8.22 18.46 -1.27
C GLY A 58 6.84 18.00 -1.76
N GLU A 59 5.81 18.87 -1.74
CA GLU A 59 4.49 18.53 -2.28
C GLU A 59 4.51 18.51 -3.80
N ALA A 60 5.19 19.47 -4.42
CA ALA A 60 5.40 19.47 -5.86
C ALA A 60 6.23 18.25 -6.31
N ALA A 61 7.29 17.90 -5.59
CA ALA A 61 8.07 16.70 -5.84
C ALA A 61 7.20 15.43 -5.73
N LEU A 62 6.36 15.34 -4.69
CA LEU A 62 5.42 14.21 -4.50
C LEU A 62 4.46 14.04 -5.68
N VAL A 63 3.97 15.14 -6.25
CA VAL A 63 3.09 15.09 -7.44
C VAL A 63 3.84 14.49 -8.63
N ILE A 64 5.10 14.91 -8.85
CA ILE A 64 5.93 14.37 -9.95
C ILE A 64 6.18 12.89 -9.73
N TYR A 65 6.60 12.46 -8.52
CA TYR A 65 6.81 11.06 -8.18
C TYR A 65 5.56 10.19 -8.40
N ARG A 66 4.39 10.65 -7.96
CA ARG A 66 3.14 9.92 -8.14
C ARG A 66 2.76 9.76 -9.62
N ASN A 67 2.94 10.82 -10.40
CA ASN A 67 2.69 10.77 -11.83
C ASN A 67 3.65 9.81 -12.53
N LEU A 68 4.93 9.85 -12.16
CA LEU A 68 5.95 8.97 -12.70
C LEU A 68 5.65 7.49 -12.39
N LEU A 69 5.38 7.17 -11.14
CA LEU A 69 5.05 5.80 -10.73
C LEU A 69 3.77 5.27 -11.38
N LYS A 70 2.78 6.14 -11.58
CA LYS A 70 1.53 5.79 -12.26
C LYS A 70 1.72 5.52 -13.75
N SER A 71 2.53 6.34 -14.43
CA SER A 71 2.72 6.26 -15.89
C SER A 71 3.78 5.24 -16.30
N HIS A 72 4.77 4.99 -15.43
CA HIS A 72 5.93 4.15 -15.70
C HIS A 72 6.26 3.24 -14.50
N PRO A 73 5.34 2.33 -14.10
CA PRO A 73 5.52 1.51 -12.89
C PRO A 73 6.67 0.51 -12.99
N ASP A 74 7.09 0.19 -14.21
CA ASP A 74 8.17 -0.79 -14.49
C ASP A 74 9.48 -0.10 -14.90
N HIS A 75 9.58 1.23 -14.71
CA HIS A 75 10.80 1.97 -15.02
C HIS A 75 11.93 1.62 -14.02
N VAL A 76 13.19 1.72 -14.45
CA VAL A 76 14.37 1.38 -13.65
C VAL A 76 14.42 2.12 -12.28
N TYR A 77 13.84 3.30 -12.17
CA TYR A 77 13.77 4.08 -10.93
C TYR A 77 12.40 3.99 -10.22
N ALA A 78 11.53 3.05 -10.59
CA ALA A 78 10.18 2.99 -10.01
C ALA A 78 10.18 2.60 -8.53
N ASP A 79 11.11 1.76 -8.12
CA ASP A 79 11.35 1.38 -6.73
C ASP A 79 11.87 2.54 -5.88
N ASP A 80 12.84 3.30 -6.41
CA ASP A 80 13.33 4.54 -5.80
C ASP A 80 12.19 5.55 -5.61
N VAL A 81 11.38 5.74 -6.66
CA VAL A 81 10.21 6.63 -6.63
C VAL A 81 9.22 6.17 -5.57
N ALA A 82 8.95 4.87 -5.47
CA ALA A 82 8.08 4.32 -4.44
C ALA A 82 8.64 4.59 -3.03
N MET A 83 9.95 4.46 -2.84
CA MET A 83 10.63 4.82 -1.60
C MET A 83 10.48 6.32 -1.29
N LYS A 84 10.77 7.21 -2.24
CA LYS A 84 10.66 8.67 -2.05
C LYS A 84 9.24 9.11 -1.67
N ILE A 85 8.20 8.54 -2.28
CA ILE A 85 6.81 8.79 -1.89
C ILE A 85 6.58 8.34 -0.44
N GLY A 86 7.02 7.14 -0.07
CA GLY A 86 6.90 6.62 1.28
C GLY A 86 7.61 7.47 2.32
N GLU A 87 8.86 7.87 2.05
CA GLU A 87 9.69 8.72 2.91
C GLU A 87 9.04 10.10 3.14
N TYR A 88 8.51 10.72 2.08
CA TYR A 88 7.79 11.98 2.21
C TYR A 88 6.55 11.84 3.10
N LEU A 89 5.73 10.83 2.85
CA LEU A 89 4.53 10.59 3.65
C LEU A 89 4.87 10.31 5.12
N PHE A 90 5.93 9.56 5.37
CA PHE A 90 6.44 9.25 6.71
C PHE A 90 6.89 10.52 7.44
N SER A 91 7.69 11.36 6.78
CA SER A 91 8.17 12.63 7.35
C SER A 91 7.06 13.62 7.69
N ARG A 92 5.92 13.52 6.99
CA ARG A 92 4.69 14.32 7.24
C ARG A 92 3.79 13.71 8.32
N GLY A 93 4.19 12.58 8.94
CA GLY A 93 3.36 11.87 9.92
C GLY A 93 2.16 11.12 9.33
N LEU A 94 2.10 10.97 8.01
CA LEU A 94 1.02 10.27 7.29
C LEU A 94 1.29 8.76 7.28
N TYR A 95 1.52 8.18 8.46
CA TYR A 95 2.01 6.82 8.64
C TYR A 95 1.12 5.75 7.99
N THR A 96 -0.20 5.90 8.04
CA THR A 96 -1.12 4.97 7.37
C THR A 96 -0.93 4.95 5.85
N GLN A 97 -0.60 6.08 5.24
CA GLN A 97 -0.31 6.15 3.81
C GLN A 97 1.12 5.67 3.52
N ALA A 98 2.07 6.07 4.37
CA ALA A 98 3.47 5.64 4.27
C ALA A 98 3.60 4.11 4.33
N SER A 99 2.94 3.44 5.29
CA SER A 99 2.97 1.98 5.41
C SER A 99 2.45 1.27 4.15
N LYS A 100 1.41 1.82 3.53
CA LYS A 100 0.88 1.31 2.25
C LYS A 100 1.87 1.48 1.11
N GLN A 101 2.60 2.58 1.10
CA GLN A 101 3.60 2.86 0.06
C GLN A 101 4.84 1.98 0.24
N PHE A 102 5.42 1.93 1.45
CA PHE A 102 6.61 1.13 1.73
C PHE A 102 6.42 -0.36 1.47
N ARG A 103 5.25 -0.93 1.78
CA ARG A 103 5.00 -2.36 1.51
C ARG A 103 5.01 -2.72 0.02
N LEU A 104 4.79 -1.76 -0.89
CA LEU A 104 4.87 -2.01 -2.33
C LEU A 104 6.28 -2.41 -2.73
N VAL A 105 7.30 -1.82 -2.11
CA VAL A 105 8.70 -2.06 -2.47
C VAL A 105 9.06 -3.54 -2.33
N PRO A 106 8.96 -4.20 -1.17
CA PRO A 106 9.30 -5.61 -1.05
C PRO A 106 8.33 -6.58 -1.75
N LEU A 107 7.09 -6.15 -2.05
CA LEU A 107 6.09 -7.03 -2.65
C LEU A 107 6.00 -6.92 -4.18
N VAL A 108 6.43 -5.79 -4.76
CA VAL A 108 6.34 -5.52 -6.20
C VAL A 108 7.72 -5.42 -6.83
N TYR A 109 8.65 -4.70 -6.18
CA TYR A 109 10.02 -4.49 -6.65
C TYR A 109 10.98 -5.43 -5.91
N THR A 110 10.82 -6.74 -6.11
CA THR A 110 11.47 -7.78 -5.30
C THR A 110 12.98 -7.87 -5.44
N THR A 111 13.59 -7.22 -6.43
CA THR A 111 15.04 -7.26 -6.71
C THR A 111 15.77 -5.97 -6.33
N THR A 112 15.08 -5.01 -5.72
CA THR A 112 15.66 -3.73 -5.31
C THR A 112 16.51 -3.85 -4.05
N GLU A 113 17.51 -3.00 -3.92
CA GLU A 113 18.31 -2.86 -2.69
C GLU A 113 17.51 -2.26 -1.51
N HIS A 114 16.35 -1.66 -1.79
CA HIS A 114 15.53 -0.98 -0.80
C HIS A 114 14.67 -1.92 0.06
N VAL A 115 14.67 -3.22 -0.20
CA VAL A 115 13.74 -4.17 0.44
C VAL A 115 13.80 -4.13 1.97
N GLN A 116 15.01 -4.18 2.57
CA GLN A 116 15.17 -4.12 4.03
C GLN A 116 14.64 -2.79 4.57
N ARG A 117 15.12 -1.67 4.03
CA ARG A 117 14.74 -0.33 4.47
C ARG A 117 13.24 -0.06 4.33
N ALA A 118 12.64 -0.50 3.22
CA ALA A 118 11.20 -0.38 3.01
C ALA A 118 10.40 -1.19 4.03
N THR A 119 10.87 -2.39 4.36
CA THR A 119 10.25 -3.26 5.37
C THR A 119 10.34 -2.60 6.75
N ASP A 120 11.50 -2.05 7.14
CA ASP A 120 11.70 -1.33 8.40
C ASP A 120 10.74 -0.14 8.54
N LEU A 121 10.66 0.70 7.51
CA LEU A 121 9.81 1.88 7.50
C LEU A 121 8.32 1.51 7.44
N MET A 122 7.97 0.42 6.78
CA MET A 122 6.61 -0.15 6.81
C MET A 122 6.20 -0.57 8.22
N VAL A 123 7.06 -1.33 8.90
CA VAL A 123 6.81 -1.80 10.28
C VAL A 123 6.70 -0.62 11.24
N ASN A 124 7.63 0.34 11.14
CA ASN A 124 7.60 1.56 11.94
C ASN A 124 6.31 2.37 11.72
N SER A 125 5.86 2.47 10.48
CA SER A 125 4.63 3.17 10.12
C SER A 125 3.38 2.49 10.69
N TYR A 126 3.28 1.16 10.61
CA TYR A 126 2.19 0.39 11.21
C TYR A 126 2.22 0.48 12.73
N THR A 127 3.41 0.42 13.33
CA THR A 127 3.59 0.53 14.79
C THR A 127 3.17 1.91 15.30
N ALA A 128 3.56 2.97 14.61
CA ALA A 128 3.17 4.34 14.94
C ALA A 128 1.64 4.57 14.90
N THR A 129 0.92 3.77 14.13
CA THR A 129 -0.56 3.81 14.06
C THR A 129 -1.25 2.74 14.89
N GLY A 130 -0.52 1.97 15.69
CA GLY A 130 -1.05 0.89 16.53
C GLY A 130 -1.47 -0.36 15.75
N GLN A 131 -1.15 -0.46 14.45
CA GLN A 131 -1.57 -1.55 13.57
C GLN A 131 -0.55 -2.71 13.54
N ARG A 132 -0.18 -3.22 14.73
CA ARG A 132 0.84 -4.27 14.86
C ARG A 132 0.50 -5.57 14.13
N ASP A 133 -0.78 -5.95 14.10
CA ASP A 133 -1.24 -7.15 13.38
C ASP A 133 -1.04 -7.02 11.88
N SER A 134 -1.25 -5.81 11.33
CA SER A 134 -0.97 -5.52 9.92
C SER A 134 0.53 -5.59 9.63
N ALA A 135 1.37 -5.06 10.52
CA ALA A 135 2.82 -5.16 10.39
C ALA A 135 3.26 -6.63 10.36
N ALA A 136 2.82 -7.42 11.34
CA ALA A 136 3.14 -8.85 11.43
C ALA A 136 2.65 -9.64 10.20
N TYR A 137 1.47 -9.32 9.70
CA TYR A 137 0.94 -9.94 8.49
C TYR A 137 1.84 -9.68 7.28
N TYR A 138 2.23 -8.42 7.03
CA TYR A 138 3.07 -8.09 5.89
C TYR A 138 4.50 -8.56 6.05
N VAL A 139 5.06 -8.54 7.25
CA VAL A 139 6.39 -9.11 7.55
C VAL A 139 6.43 -10.60 7.17
N ARG A 140 5.39 -11.39 7.51
CA ARG A 140 5.30 -12.79 7.09
C ARG A 140 5.28 -12.96 5.58
N GLN A 141 4.51 -12.12 4.86
CA GLN A 141 4.47 -12.15 3.38
C GLN A 141 5.84 -11.83 2.77
N ILE A 142 6.49 -10.79 3.29
CA ILE A 142 7.80 -10.34 2.82
C ILE A 142 8.86 -11.42 3.11
N ARG A 143 8.83 -12.04 4.28
CA ARG A 143 9.77 -13.12 4.65
C ARG A 143 9.70 -14.32 3.70
N THR A 144 8.51 -14.62 3.17
CA THR A 144 8.37 -15.69 2.17
C THR A 144 9.08 -15.37 0.85
N LEU A 145 9.13 -14.07 0.49
CA LEU A 145 9.78 -13.60 -0.74
C LEU A 145 11.27 -13.30 -0.53
N HIS A 146 11.63 -12.85 0.67
CA HIS A 146 12.95 -12.37 1.05
C HIS A 146 13.41 -13.02 2.36
N PRO A 147 13.72 -14.32 2.39
CA PRO A 147 14.07 -15.03 3.63
C PRO A 147 15.37 -14.54 4.29
N ASP A 148 16.24 -13.89 3.52
CA ASP A 148 17.57 -13.46 3.96
C ASP A 148 17.60 -12.07 4.61
N LEU A 149 16.44 -11.41 4.77
CA LEU A 149 16.36 -10.11 5.45
C LEU A 149 16.46 -10.28 6.97
N GLU A 150 16.84 -9.18 7.65
CA GLU A 150 16.88 -9.13 9.11
C GLU A 150 15.47 -8.85 9.68
N TYR A 151 14.93 -9.80 10.45
CA TYR A 151 13.58 -9.72 11.04
C TYR A 151 13.57 -9.65 12.56
N ASP A 152 14.64 -10.02 13.23
CA ASP A 152 14.70 -10.22 14.68
C ASP A 152 14.46 -8.93 15.48
N HIS A 153 14.89 -7.80 14.92
CA HIS A 153 14.75 -6.49 15.56
C HIS A 153 13.31 -5.94 15.62
N TYR A 154 12.36 -6.55 14.91
CA TYR A 154 10.96 -6.11 14.96
C TYR A 154 10.24 -6.54 16.24
N GLY A 155 10.86 -7.37 17.08
CA GLY A 155 10.22 -7.91 18.30
C GLY A 155 8.98 -8.76 18.00
N MET A 156 8.90 -9.31 16.80
CA MET A 156 7.79 -10.12 16.31
C MET A 156 8.17 -11.60 16.20
N ALA A 157 9.14 -12.06 16.96
CA ALA A 157 9.66 -13.43 16.89
C ALA A 157 8.56 -14.51 16.90
N THR A 158 7.53 -14.32 17.72
CA THR A 158 6.37 -15.22 17.80
C THR A 158 5.36 -15.05 16.64
N LEU A 159 5.42 -13.93 15.92
CA LEU A 159 4.51 -13.60 14.80
C LEU A 159 5.14 -13.88 13.43
N VAL A 160 6.47 -14.05 13.41
CA VAL A 160 7.27 -14.27 12.19
C VAL A 160 7.45 -15.75 11.89
N ASP A 161 7.37 -16.62 12.89
CA ASP A 161 7.38 -18.05 12.64
C ASP A 161 6.15 -18.46 11.82
N PRO A 162 6.33 -19.29 10.75
CA PRO A 162 5.19 -19.89 10.09
C PRO A 162 4.34 -20.55 11.18
N PRO A 163 3.01 -20.46 11.12
CA PRO A 163 2.19 -21.20 12.04
C PRO A 163 2.63 -22.66 11.92
N GLY A 164 3.35 -23.17 12.92
CA GLY A 164 3.54 -24.59 13.05
C GLY A 164 2.16 -25.18 12.87
N GLU A 165 2.02 -26.27 12.12
CA GLU A 165 0.74 -26.86 11.70
C GLU A 165 -0.33 -26.49 12.72
N ALA A 166 -1.28 -25.64 12.34
CA ALA A 166 -2.31 -25.18 13.24
C ALA A 166 -3.03 -26.45 13.70
N LYS A 167 -2.60 -26.98 14.85
CA LYS A 167 -3.35 -28.01 15.54
C LYS A 167 -4.70 -27.38 15.75
N LEU A 168 -5.66 -27.79 14.95
CA LEU A 168 -7.07 -27.51 15.18
C LEU A 168 -7.38 -28.00 16.58
N VAL A 169 -7.20 -27.11 17.57
CA VAL A 169 -7.73 -27.32 18.90
C VAL A 169 -9.22 -27.26 18.69
N LYS A 170 -9.87 -28.44 18.77
CA LYS A 170 -11.32 -28.52 18.83
C LYS A 170 -11.74 -27.59 19.98
N LEU A 171 -12.21 -26.39 19.61
CA LEU A 171 -12.80 -25.48 20.58
C LEU A 171 -14.00 -26.22 21.16
N ASP A 172 -13.96 -26.42 22.49
CA ASP A 172 -15.07 -26.95 23.23
C ASP A 172 -16.19 -25.88 23.20
N GLU A 173 -17.17 -26.10 22.31
CA GLU A 173 -18.26 -25.16 22.06
C GLU A 173 -18.98 -24.78 23.36
N GLU A 174 -19.14 -25.70 24.30
CA GLU A 174 -19.77 -25.43 25.60
C GLU A 174 -18.97 -24.43 26.44
N LYS A 175 -17.62 -24.45 26.39
CA LYS A 175 -16.78 -23.47 27.09
C LYS A 175 -16.79 -22.09 26.45
N VAL A 176 -16.97 -22.04 25.14
CA VAL A 176 -17.09 -20.76 24.42
C VAL A 176 -18.43 -20.12 24.74
N PHE A 177 -19.53 -20.91 24.69
CA PHE A 177 -20.87 -20.41 25.01
C PHE A 177 -21.03 -20.05 26.49
N ALA A 178 -20.37 -20.77 27.42
CA ALA A 178 -20.35 -20.41 28.82
C ALA A 178 -19.66 -19.06 29.08
N LYS A 179 -18.60 -18.71 28.33
CA LYS A 179 -17.92 -17.41 28.42
C LYS A 179 -18.76 -16.27 27.83
N ILE A 180 -19.51 -16.54 26.75
CA ILE A 180 -20.37 -15.54 26.10
C ILE A 180 -21.61 -15.25 26.95
N ASN A 181 -22.15 -16.26 27.64
CA ASN A 181 -23.37 -16.12 28.47
C ASN A 181 -23.10 -15.58 29.87
N ASN A 182 -21.86 -15.36 30.27
CA ASN A 182 -21.55 -14.75 31.56
C ASN A 182 -21.68 -13.22 31.50
N LYS A 183 -22.94 -12.73 31.42
CA LYS A 183 -23.34 -11.33 31.35
C LYS A 183 -22.98 -10.46 32.57
N ASN A 184 -22.24 -10.98 33.54
CA ASN A 184 -21.91 -10.27 34.78
C ASN A 184 -20.47 -9.75 34.86
N GLN A 185 -19.72 -9.69 33.75
CA GLN A 185 -18.50 -8.89 33.73
C GLN A 185 -18.82 -7.46 33.34
N THR A 186 -19.06 -6.63 34.38
CA THR A 186 -19.08 -5.15 34.23
C THR A 186 -17.68 -4.70 33.83
N TRP A 187 -17.53 -4.30 32.56
CA TRP A 187 -16.38 -3.52 32.14
C TRP A 187 -16.35 -2.20 32.88
N PRO A 188 -15.23 -1.74 33.43
CA PRO A 188 -15.15 -0.42 34.01
C PRO A 188 -15.50 0.60 32.91
N SER A 189 -16.53 1.40 33.16
CA SER A 189 -16.95 2.47 32.27
C SER A 189 -15.77 3.40 31.96
N PRO A 190 -15.49 3.74 30.71
CA PRO A 190 -14.46 4.72 30.37
C PRO A 190 -14.83 6.05 31.07
N LYS A 191 -13.83 6.67 31.69
CA LYS A 191 -13.98 8.00 32.30
C LYS A 191 -14.46 8.98 31.23
N PRO A 192 -15.43 9.88 31.54
CA PRO A 192 -15.91 10.81 30.55
C PRO A 192 -14.78 11.74 30.10
N ASN A 193 -14.52 11.71 28.80
CA ASN A 193 -13.64 12.67 28.14
C ASN A 193 -14.28 14.05 28.17
N PRO A 194 -13.52 15.15 28.27
CA PRO A 194 -14.05 16.49 28.25
C PRO A 194 -14.84 16.75 26.97
N THR A 195 -16.00 17.33 27.14
CA THR A 195 -17.02 17.60 26.13
C THR A 195 -16.47 18.39 24.95
N ILE A 196 -16.24 17.68 23.81
CA ILE A 196 -16.08 18.32 22.51
C ILE A 196 -17.50 18.60 21.99
N PRO A 197 -17.81 19.81 21.45
CA PRO A 197 -19.13 20.11 20.91
C PRO A 197 -19.51 19.09 19.82
N ASN A 198 -20.72 18.56 19.95
CA ASN A 198 -21.31 17.55 19.10
C ASN A 198 -21.27 17.98 17.61
N PRO A 199 -20.43 17.38 16.73
CA PRO A 199 -20.62 17.53 15.30
C PRO A 199 -21.90 16.77 14.96
N GLY A 200 -22.81 17.39 14.21
CA GLY A 200 -24.07 16.81 13.77
C GLY A 200 -23.91 15.42 13.14
N PRO A 201 -24.98 14.69 12.82
CA PRO A 201 -24.98 13.27 12.57
C PRO A 201 -23.89 12.90 11.54
N SER A 202 -22.86 12.22 12.02
CA SER A 202 -21.75 11.72 11.21
C SER A 202 -22.35 10.72 10.24
N LYS A 203 -22.30 11.02 8.94
CA LYS A 203 -22.61 10.04 7.90
C LYS A 203 -21.59 8.92 8.02
N THR A 204 -22.01 7.76 8.48
CA THR A 204 -21.18 6.55 8.48
C THR A 204 -21.02 6.05 7.06
N LYS A 205 -19.83 5.56 6.72
CA LYS A 205 -19.54 4.97 5.39
C LYS A 205 -19.88 3.49 5.43
N ASP A 206 -21.14 3.14 5.19
CA ASP A 206 -21.67 1.80 5.48
C ASP A 206 -21.77 0.89 4.25
N PHE A 207 -21.48 1.39 3.05
CA PHE A 207 -21.58 0.61 1.82
C PHE A 207 -20.21 0.18 1.27
N VAL A 208 -20.18 -1.04 0.72
CA VAL A 208 -19.01 -1.60 0.05
C VAL A 208 -19.43 -2.27 -1.26
N ALA A 209 -18.64 -2.13 -2.32
CA ALA A 209 -18.82 -2.88 -3.56
C ALA A 209 -17.89 -4.09 -3.56
N GLN A 210 -18.44 -5.30 -3.53
CA GLN A 210 -17.67 -6.54 -3.57
C GLN A 210 -17.49 -7.00 -5.02
N GLY A 211 -16.26 -6.95 -5.51
CA GLY A 211 -15.85 -7.29 -6.88
C GLY A 211 -15.39 -8.73 -7.06
N GLY A 212 -15.99 -9.67 -6.34
CA GLY A 212 -15.71 -11.11 -6.48
C GLY A 212 -15.25 -11.76 -5.17
N ALA A 213 -15.29 -13.10 -5.15
CA ALA A 213 -14.76 -13.93 -4.07
C ALA A 213 -14.01 -15.13 -4.66
N PHE A 214 -12.80 -15.37 -4.18
CA PHE A 214 -11.85 -16.32 -4.76
C PHE A 214 -11.47 -17.40 -3.76
N SER A 215 -11.32 -18.64 -4.24
CA SER A 215 -10.87 -19.76 -3.41
C SER A 215 -9.37 -19.68 -3.07
N LYS A 216 -8.59 -19.01 -3.92
CA LYS A 216 -7.16 -18.78 -3.71
C LYS A 216 -6.91 -17.33 -3.36
N TYR A 217 -6.16 -17.09 -2.28
CA TYR A 217 -5.78 -15.75 -1.85
C TYR A 217 -5.00 -14.97 -2.91
N GLU A 218 -4.11 -15.65 -3.66
CA GLU A 218 -3.32 -15.03 -4.72
C GLU A 218 -4.20 -14.44 -5.84
N SER A 219 -5.33 -15.11 -6.15
CA SER A 219 -6.28 -14.59 -7.13
C SER A 219 -6.98 -13.33 -6.63
N ALA A 220 -7.38 -13.31 -5.36
CA ALA A 220 -7.94 -12.12 -4.72
C ALA A 220 -6.91 -10.98 -4.67
N LEU A 221 -5.64 -11.31 -4.39
CA LEU A 221 -4.55 -10.34 -4.33
C LEU A 221 -4.28 -9.68 -5.69
N ARG A 222 -4.30 -10.45 -6.79
CA ARG A 222 -4.16 -9.90 -8.15
C ARG A 222 -5.25 -8.88 -8.46
N ILE A 223 -6.50 -9.22 -8.16
CA ILE A 223 -7.63 -8.31 -8.38
C ILE A 223 -7.52 -7.09 -7.48
N LYS A 224 -7.17 -7.27 -6.21
CA LYS A 224 -6.91 -6.15 -5.30
C LYS A 224 -5.86 -5.19 -5.85
N ASN A 225 -4.71 -5.70 -6.31
CA ASN A 225 -3.63 -4.87 -6.85
C ASN A 225 -4.08 -4.12 -8.11
N LEU A 226 -4.82 -4.78 -9.00
CA LEU A 226 -5.40 -4.17 -10.19
C LEU A 226 -6.33 -3.00 -9.83
N LEU A 227 -7.21 -3.18 -8.85
CA LEU A 227 -8.14 -2.16 -8.38
C LEU A 227 -7.44 -1.02 -7.63
N LEU A 228 -6.39 -1.32 -6.84
CA LEU A 228 -5.55 -0.31 -6.19
C LEU A 228 -4.84 0.60 -7.20
N GLN A 229 -4.31 0.02 -8.29
CA GLN A 229 -3.74 0.79 -9.42
C GLN A 229 -4.79 1.68 -10.09
N GLY A 230 -6.05 1.24 -10.10
CA GLY A 230 -7.18 2.02 -10.58
C GLY A 230 -7.65 3.15 -9.65
N GLY A 231 -7.01 3.32 -8.50
CA GLY A 231 -7.34 4.35 -7.51
C GLY A 231 -8.43 3.94 -6.51
N CYS A 232 -8.92 2.69 -6.56
CA CYS A 232 -9.91 2.19 -5.62
C CYS A 232 -9.29 1.93 -4.24
N ASN A 233 -10.04 2.14 -3.17
CA ASN A 233 -9.66 1.69 -1.84
C ASN A 233 -10.19 0.27 -1.62
N VAL A 234 -9.32 -0.73 -1.47
CA VAL A 234 -9.68 -2.15 -1.55
C VAL A 234 -9.18 -2.96 -0.38
N GLU A 235 -10.03 -3.82 0.18
CA GLU A 235 -9.64 -4.85 1.15
C GLU A 235 -9.93 -6.26 0.64
N ILE A 236 -9.28 -7.27 1.21
CA ILE A 236 -9.64 -8.68 1.07
C ILE A 236 -10.18 -9.14 2.42
N VAL A 237 -11.37 -9.74 2.40
CA VAL A 237 -12.03 -10.26 3.60
C VAL A 237 -12.33 -11.74 3.38
N GLU A 238 -12.10 -12.56 4.39
CA GLU A 238 -12.54 -13.95 4.36
C GLU A 238 -14.05 -14.03 4.58
N VAL A 239 -14.74 -14.69 3.67
CA VAL A 239 -16.19 -14.91 3.75
C VAL A 239 -16.51 -16.40 3.69
N PRO A 240 -17.38 -16.92 4.55
CA PRO A 240 -17.82 -18.30 4.48
C PRO A 240 -18.74 -18.50 3.27
N SER A 241 -18.52 -19.57 2.50
CA SER A 241 -19.39 -19.96 1.40
C SER A 241 -19.42 -21.49 1.28
N ALA A 242 -20.59 -22.09 1.48
CA ALA A 242 -20.84 -23.54 1.33
C ALA A 242 -19.76 -24.43 2.01
N GLY A 243 -19.39 -24.10 3.25
CA GLY A 243 -18.38 -24.86 4.03
C GLY A 243 -16.93 -24.61 3.63
N ARG A 244 -16.67 -23.66 2.73
CA ARG A 244 -15.33 -23.21 2.34
C ARG A 244 -15.15 -21.75 2.73
N ARG A 245 -13.90 -21.34 2.96
CA ARG A 245 -13.53 -19.93 3.10
C ARG A 245 -13.12 -19.38 1.74
N LEU A 246 -13.72 -18.27 1.35
CA LEU A 246 -13.37 -17.53 0.14
C LEU A 246 -12.79 -16.18 0.51
N HIS A 247 -11.90 -15.67 -0.33
CA HIS A 247 -11.28 -14.37 -0.21
C HIS A 247 -12.06 -13.37 -1.06
N ALA A 248 -12.93 -12.58 -0.43
CA ALA A 248 -13.74 -11.56 -1.09
C ALA A 248 -12.95 -10.27 -1.23
N VAL A 249 -12.91 -9.71 -2.44
CA VAL A 249 -12.30 -8.42 -2.74
C VAL A 249 -13.38 -7.34 -2.65
N ARG A 250 -13.19 -6.36 -1.78
CA ARG A 250 -14.16 -5.28 -1.52
C ARG A 250 -13.56 -3.93 -1.78
N VAL A 251 -14.25 -3.12 -2.57
CA VAL A 251 -13.98 -1.69 -2.71
C VAL A 251 -14.73 -0.96 -1.62
N LEU A 252 -14.02 -0.14 -0.85
CA LEU A 252 -14.49 0.32 0.44
C LEU A 252 -14.96 1.77 0.46
N ARG A 253 -15.91 1.95 1.32
CA ARG A 253 -16.32 3.12 2.09
C ARG A 253 -17.03 4.17 1.27
N PHE A 254 -18.26 3.84 0.93
CA PHE A 254 -19.21 4.74 0.32
C PHE A 254 -20.25 5.20 1.35
N TYR A 255 -20.71 6.45 1.23
CA TYR A 255 -21.72 7.03 2.11
C TYR A 255 -23.14 6.69 1.66
N SER A 256 -23.33 6.26 0.41
CA SER A 256 -24.62 5.88 -0.14
C SER A 256 -24.53 4.64 -1.00
N LEU A 257 -25.68 3.98 -1.18
CA LEU A 257 -25.84 2.85 -2.09
C LEU A 257 -25.46 3.26 -3.52
N GLU A 258 -25.91 4.43 -3.96
CA GLU A 258 -25.70 4.97 -5.30
C GLU A 258 -24.20 5.19 -5.59
N GLU A 259 -23.43 5.70 -4.62
CA GLU A 259 -21.98 5.83 -4.78
C GLU A 259 -21.28 4.47 -4.91
N ALA A 260 -21.71 3.47 -4.13
CA ALA A 260 -21.16 2.13 -4.17
C ALA A 260 -21.52 1.41 -5.48
N GLU A 261 -22.73 1.60 -6.00
CA GLU A 261 -23.17 1.07 -7.29
C GLU A 261 -22.41 1.72 -8.46
N ALA A 262 -22.26 3.04 -8.44
CA ALA A 262 -21.51 3.77 -9.48
C ALA A 262 -20.06 3.31 -9.56
N GLU A 263 -19.41 3.09 -8.40
CA GLU A 263 -18.04 2.55 -8.38
C GLU A 263 -17.99 1.10 -8.82
N GLY A 264 -18.98 0.29 -8.46
CA GLY A 264 -19.12 -1.09 -8.92
C GLY A 264 -19.26 -1.18 -10.45
N GLU A 265 -20.12 -0.35 -11.06
CA GLU A 265 -20.24 -0.26 -12.52
C GLU A 265 -18.92 0.19 -13.17
N ARG A 266 -18.23 1.18 -12.61
CA ARG A 266 -16.92 1.60 -13.11
C ARG A 266 -15.88 0.46 -13.08
N VAL A 267 -15.89 -0.33 -12.02
CA VAL A 267 -15.02 -1.51 -11.88
C VAL A 267 -15.39 -2.59 -12.89
N LYS A 268 -16.68 -2.83 -13.09
CA LYS A 268 -17.20 -3.79 -14.07
C LYS A 268 -16.82 -3.39 -15.50
N ASP A 269 -17.07 -2.16 -15.87
CA ASP A 269 -16.79 -1.63 -17.22
C ASP A 269 -15.29 -1.65 -17.54
N LYS A 270 -14.46 -1.28 -16.55
CA LYS A 270 -13.01 -1.16 -16.77
C LYS A 270 -12.27 -2.49 -16.71
N TYR A 271 -12.72 -3.41 -15.82
CA TYR A 271 -11.97 -4.64 -15.51
C TYR A 271 -12.76 -5.91 -15.78
N GLY A 272 -14.02 -5.82 -16.21
CA GLY A 272 -14.89 -6.98 -16.46
C GLY A 272 -15.25 -7.77 -15.19
N LEU A 273 -15.19 -7.14 -14.02
CA LEU A 273 -15.45 -7.77 -12.74
C LEU A 273 -16.92 -7.60 -12.36
N GLU A 274 -17.65 -8.72 -12.22
CA GLU A 274 -18.99 -8.67 -11.62
C GLU A 274 -18.91 -8.22 -10.17
N TYR A 275 -19.86 -7.37 -9.75
CA TYR A 275 -19.90 -6.82 -8.41
C TYR A 275 -21.28 -6.95 -7.78
N ARG A 276 -21.31 -6.83 -6.46
CA ARG A 276 -22.53 -6.58 -5.69
C ARG A 276 -22.26 -5.59 -4.58
N VAL A 277 -23.20 -4.71 -4.32
CA VAL A 277 -23.13 -3.80 -3.19
C VAL A 277 -23.64 -4.49 -1.93
N LEU A 278 -22.89 -4.33 -0.85
CA LEU A 278 -23.24 -4.83 0.47
C LEU A 278 -23.34 -3.65 1.41
N ASN A 279 -24.37 -3.67 2.25
CA ASN A 279 -24.38 -2.86 3.46
C ASN A 279 -23.38 -3.53 4.43
N ARG A 280 -22.54 -2.76 5.06
CA ARG A 280 -21.50 -3.30 5.94
C ARG A 280 -22.17 -4.03 7.09
N PRO A 281 -22.02 -5.33 7.23
CA PRO A 281 -22.40 -6.00 8.47
C PRO A 281 -21.43 -5.52 9.56
N GLU A 282 -21.97 -5.17 10.69
CA GLU A 282 -21.23 -4.84 11.92
C GLU A 282 -20.27 -5.96 12.31
#